data_acd4a6fbaadd22deeeac311c1488d64a
#
_entry.id   acd4a6fbaadd22deeeac311c1488d64a
#
_cell.length_a   1.000
_cell.length_b   1.000
_cell.length_c   1.000
_cell.angle_alpha   90.00
_cell.angle_beta   90.00
_cell.angle_gamma   90.00
#
_symmetry.space_group_name_H-M   'P 1'
#
loop_
_entity.id
_entity.type
_entity.pdbx_description
1 polymer ?
#
loop_
_entity_poly.entity_id
_entity_poly.type
_entity_poly.pdbx_seq_one_letter_code
_entity_poly.pdbx_strand_id
1 'polypeptide(L)' 'MLKLFKKSIWIPYEDSTVYPTVAKAQQAIIKYCEDNGFLYEFTADDEVVIDGIKHEIYRGYDSGTRGNYGIKCREK' A
#
# COMPACT_ATOMS: atom_id res chain seq x y z
N MET A 1 9.93 1.83 -25.84
CA MET A 1 8.87 2.63 -25.24
C MET A 1 9.15 2.88 -23.77
N LEU A 2 9.13 4.10 -23.35
CA LEU A 2 9.40 4.43 -21.98
C LEU A 2 8.12 4.45 -21.17
N LYS A 3 8.21 3.85 -20.00
CA LYS A 3 7.15 3.97 -19.03
C LYS A 3 7.46 5.17 -18.15
N LEU A 4 6.71 6.23 -18.32
CA LEU A 4 6.97 7.49 -17.64
C LEU A 4 6.40 7.53 -16.23
N PHE A 5 5.37 6.73 -15.96
CA PHE A 5 4.70 6.76 -14.67
C PHE A 5 4.71 5.41 -14.01
N LYS A 6 4.88 5.43 -12.71
CA LYS A 6 4.68 4.25 -11.88
C LYS A 6 3.36 4.42 -11.15
N LYS A 7 2.57 3.37 -11.16
CA LYS A 7 1.25 3.43 -10.55
C LYS A 7 1.36 3.42 -9.04
N SER A 8 0.45 4.12 -8.40
CA SER A 8 0.31 4.10 -6.95
C SER A 8 -1.09 3.65 -6.61
N ILE A 9 -1.19 2.84 -5.56
CA ILE A 9 -2.46 2.35 -5.07
C ILE A 9 -2.61 2.83 -3.64
N TRP A 10 -3.67 3.59 -3.36
CA TRP A 10 -4.03 3.93 -1.99
C TRP A 10 -4.80 2.78 -1.39
N ILE A 11 -4.33 2.31 -0.24
CA ILE A 11 -4.92 1.16 0.44
C ILE A 11 -5.91 1.67 1.47
N PRO A 12 -7.15 1.16 1.50
CA PRO A 12 -8.11 1.54 2.53
C PRO A 12 -7.56 1.26 3.92
N TYR A 13 -7.62 2.27 4.79
CA TYR A 13 -7.07 2.17 6.14
C TYR A 13 -8.06 2.80 7.10
N GLU A 14 -8.65 1.97 7.98
CA GLU A 14 -9.74 2.40 8.85
C GLU A 14 -9.26 3.24 10.03
N ASP A 15 -8.08 2.92 10.57
CA ASP A 15 -7.55 3.63 11.74
C ASP A 15 -6.77 4.87 11.33
N SER A 16 -7.39 5.74 10.54
CA SER A 16 -6.69 6.86 9.90
C SER A 16 -6.10 7.87 10.87
N THR A 17 -6.48 7.82 12.14
CA THR A 17 -5.91 8.70 13.17
C THR A 17 -4.70 8.08 13.86
N VAL A 18 -4.36 6.85 13.53
CA VAL A 18 -3.24 6.12 14.14
C VAL A 18 -2.20 5.84 13.08
N TYR A 19 -0.94 6.15 13.37
CA TYR A 19 0.14 5.87 12.43
C TYR A 19 0.20 4.37 12.15
N PRO A 20 0.15 3.95 10.88
CA PRO A 20 0.11 2.51 10.57
C PRO A 20 1.45 1.85 10.85
N THR A 21 1.41 0.81 11.68
CA THR A 21 2.58 -0.03 11.89
C THR A 21 2.78 -0.94 10.68
N VAL A 22 3.93 -1.61 10.62
CA VAL A 22 4.18 -2.58 9.55
C VAL A 22 3.07 -3.64 9.53
N ALA A 23 2.71 -4.16 10.70
CA ALA A 23 1.66 -5.20 10.77
C ALA A 23 0.32 -4.67 10.31
N LYS A 24 -0.05 -3.46 10.71
CA LYS A 24 -1.33 -2.88 10.28
C LYS A 24 -1.35 -2.61 8.78
N ALA A 25 -0.22 -2.14 8.24
CA ALA A 25 -0.12 -1.89 6.81
C ALA A 25 -0.25 -3.21 6.03
N GLN A 26 0.43 -4.26 6.49
CA GLN A 26 0.34 -5.55 5.82
C GLN A 26 -1.08 -6.09 5.85
N GLN A 27 -1.76 -5.99 6.99
CA GLN A 27 -3.14 -6.45 7.10
C GLN A 27 -4.08 -5.71 6.16
N ALA A 28 -3.90 -4.38 6.06
CA ALA A 28 -4.72 -3.58 5.15
C ALA A 28 -4.46 -3.96 3.70
N ILE A 29 -3.21 -4.21 3.33
CA ILE A 29 -2.85 -4.61 1.97
C ILE A 29 -3.41 -6.00 1.65
N ILE A 30 -3.33 -6.93 2.60
CA ILE A 30 -3.90 -8.27 2.43
C ILE A 30 -5.40 -8.16 2.14
N LYS A 31 -6.12 -7.39 2.95
CA LYS A 31 -7.54 -7.23 2.76
C LYS A 31 -7.85 -6.63 1.39
N TYR A 32 -7.11 -5.60 1.00
CA TYR A 32 -7.30 -4.98 -0.30
C TYR A 32 -7.08 -5.99 -1.43
N CYS A 33 -6.00 -6.77 -1.36
CA CYS A 33 -5.70 -7.74 -2.40
C CYS A 33 -6.74 -8.85 -2.46
N GLU A 34 -7.19 -9.33 -1.30
CA GLU A 34 -8.20 -10.38 -1.25
C GLU A 34 -9.53 -9.89 -1.77
N ASP A 35 -9.92 -8.66 -1.41
CA ASP A 35 -11.17 -8.09 -1.88
C ASP A 35 -11.18 -7.87 -3.39
N ASN A 36 -10.02 -7.68 -4.00
CA ASN A 36 -9.90 -7.42 -5.42
C ASN A 36 -9.40 -8.62 -6.22
N GLY A 37 -9.12 -9.74 -5.57
CA GLY A 37 -8.67 -10.93 -6.25
C GLY A 37 -7.22 -10.86 -6.73
N PHE A 38 -6.38 -10.05 -6.11
CA PHE A 38 -4.98 -9.94 -6.46
C PHE A 38 -4.14 -10.93 -5.67
N LEU A 39 -3.12 -11.48 -6.32
CA LEU A 39 -2.09 -12.25 -5.63
C LEU A 39 -1.13 -11.29 -4.96
N TYR A 40 -0.57 -11.70 -3.83
CA TYR A 40 0.37 -10.84 -3.11
C TYR A 40 1.41 -11.66 -2.38
N GLU A 41 2.59 -11.03 -2.19
CA GLU A 41 3.66 -11.63 -1.42
C GLU A 41 4.49 -10.51 -0.80
N PHE A 42 4.70 -10.54 0.50
CA PHE A 42 5.55 -9.57 1.18
C PHE A 42 6.99 -10.05 1.14
N THR A 43 7.88 -9.21 0.61
CA THR A 43 9.30 -9.53 0.49
C THR A 43 10.16 -8.77 1.48
N ALA A 44 9.59 -7.73 2.11
CA ALA A 44 10.26 -6.95 3.16
C ALA A 44 9.18 -6.20 3.92
N ASP A 45 9.57 -5.53 5.01
CA ASP A 45 8.63 -4.75 5.81
C ASP A 45 7.95 -3.65 5.00
N ASP A 46 8.65 -3.12 4.00
CA ASP A 46 8.14 -2.02 3.19
C ASP A 46 8.06 -2.38 1.70
N GLU A 47 7.98 -3.67 1.39
CA GLU A 47 7.90 -4.12 0.00
C GLU A 47 6.91 -5.24 -0.15
N VAL A 48 6.06 -5.15 -1.17
CA VAL A 48 5.09 -6.19 -1.49
C VAL A 48 5.03 -6.38 -2.99
N VAL A 49 4.90 -7.64 -3.42
CA VAL A 49 4.66 -7.97 -4.82
C VAL A 49 3.16 -8.21 -4.94
N ILE A 50 2.51 -7.42 -5.80
CA ILE A 50 1.08 -7.56 -6.08
C ILE A 50 0.93 -7.91 -7.55
N ASP A 51 0.33 -9.07 -7.82
CA ASP A 51 0.16 -9.60 -9.18
C ASP A 51 1.47 -9.60 -9.96
N GLY A 52 2.56 -9.97 -9.29
CA GLY A 52 3.88 -10.08 -9.92
C GLY A 52 4.63 -8.76 -10.06
N ILE A 53 4.06 -7.66 -9.59
CA ILE A 53 4.68 -6.33 -9.70
C ILE A 53 5.14 -5.87 -8.33
N LYS A 54 6.42 -5.52 -8.22
CA LYS A 54 6.97 -5.04 -6.94
C LYS A 54 6.47 -3.65 -6.65
N HIS A 55 6.10 -3.44 -5.39
CA HIS A 55 5.62 -2.16 -4.89
C HIS A 55 6.37 -1.80 -3.62
N GLU A 56 6.63 -0.52 -3.47
CA GLU A 56 7.12 0.05 -2.21
C GLU A 56 5.92 0.42 -1.36
N ILE A 57 5.96 0.08 -0.08
CA ILE A 57 4.88 0.39 0.85
C ILE A 57 5.20 1.70 1.56
N TYR A 58 4.35 2.70 1.37
CA TYR A 58 4.44 3.97 2.06
C TYR A 58 3.45 3.99 3.22
N ARG A 59 3.91 4.39 4.38
CA ARG A 59 3.09 4.57 5.57
C ARG A 59 3.29 5.99 6.07
N GLY A 60 2.22 6.76 6.16
CA GLY A 60 2.35 8.13 6.60
C GLY A 60 1.10 8.93 6.33
N TYR A 61 1.27 10.23 6.23
CA TYR A 61 0.14 11.12 5.98
C TYR A 61 -0.44 10.87 4.59
N ASP A 62 -1.75 10.81 4.56
CA ASP A 62 -2.48 10.82 3.31
C ASP A 62 -2.70 12.29 2.93
N SER A 63 -2.03 12.74 1.88
CA SER A 63 -2.07 14.14 1.48
C SER A 63 -3.45 14.58 0.99
N GLY A 64 -4.33 13.64 0.69
CA GLY A 64 -5.69 13.96 0.29
C GLY A 64 -6.64 14.19 1.45
N THR A 65 -6.20 13.92 2.69
CA THR A 65 -7.04 14.06 3.87
C THR A 65 -6.27 14.84 4.93
N ARG A 66 -6.98 15.67 5.67
CA ARG A 66 -6.36 16.53 6.66
C ARG A 66 -5.92 15.73 7.88
N GLY A 67 -4.61 15.58 8.07
CA GLY A 67 -4.07 15.01 9.27
C GLY A 67 -4.34 13.52 9.46
N ASN A 68 -4.88 12.85 8.45
CA ASN A 68 -5.11 11.42 8.53
C ASN A 68 -3.92 10.67 7.97
N TYR A 69 -3.69 9.49 8.53
CA TYR A 69 -2.65 8.60 8.03
C TYR A 69 -3.21 7.67 6.97
N GLY A 70 -2.34 7.21 6.11
CA GLY A 70 -2.72 6.27 5.06
C GLY A 70 -1.58 5.37 4.66
N ILE A 71 -1.90 4.45 3.78
CA ILE A 71 -0.97 3.46 3.25
C ILE A 71 -1.04 3.52 1.75
N LYS A 72 0.11 3.54 1.11
CA LYS A 72 0.19 3.59 -0.35
C LYS A 72 1.18 2.55 -0.84
N CYS A 73 0.82 1.83 -1.89
CA CYS A 73 1.73 0.93 -2.58
C CYS A 73 2.09 1.55 -3.93
N ARG A 74 3.36 1.79 -4.15
CA ARG A 74 3.84 2.42 -5.36
C ARG A 74 4.72 1.44 -6.13
N GLU A 75 4.47 1.28 -7.42
CA GLU A 75 5.30 0.43 -8.26
C GLU A 75 6.75 0.89 -8.24
N LYS A 76 7.65 -0.06 -8.13
CA LYS A 76 9.08 0.21 -8.16
C LYS A 76 9.63 0.29 -9.57
#